data_b677ba85ac71418caf446693c64d3734
#
_entry.id   b677ba85ac71418caf446693c64d3734
#
_cell.length_a   1.000
_cell.length_b   1.000
_cell.length_c   1.000
_cell.angle_alpha   90.00
_cell.angle_beta   90.00
_cell.angle_gamma   90.00
#
_symmetry.space_group_name_H-M   'P 1'
#
loop_
_entity.id
_entity.type
_entity.pdbx_description
1 polymer ?
#
loop_
_entity_poly.entity_id
_entity_poly.type
_entity_poly.pdbx_seq_one_letter_code
_entity_poly.pdbx_strand_id
1 'polypeptide(L)'
;MIEGKIDPVALQAICDRLKHDPYCQAIAPATVYCVGGAVRDLLLGREVHDHDWLVVGSSPQHMLEAGFLPVGRDFPVFLHPQNQEEFALARTERKIARGYQGFEFCCAPEVSLEEDLKRRDLRINAMAINAKGELQDPYEGLCDLRHGLLRHVSEAFREDPVRLLRVARFAARFPSFQIHPETMTLMREMVQVGETDHWSAERVWRELDQGMAEIKPSALWRCLADCKLKPFDRLSEEEEPMLAQLDFAAAAGAKRGLTWGIFCALAFEHFREPVLASLKMPRDTLALCHQVRKHQSSLLDILFDDPYVPDQHGDSMAGLPPLSDEVLAAQAQSIAGFFESIDLMRRPQQLHDLLAVICWHPSVQSQASLRSKRAIEALNVLAEDYRHAKLNVSESQRRLKGPALGEAIRLARALELSKALRTRYPHGLHNTLP
;
A
#
# COMPACT_ATOMS: atom_id res chain seq x y z
N MET A 1 -18.02 0.44 -21.95
CA MET A 1 -19.10 -0.49 -21.58
C MET A 1 -18.42 -1.75 -21.05
N ILE A 2 -18.63 -2.10 -19.80
CA ILE A 2 -18.10 -3.31 -19.19
C ILE A 2 -19.11 -4.42 -19.53
N GLU A 3 -18.88 -5.12 -20.65
CA GLU A 3 -19.49 -6.42 -20.90
C GLU A 3 -18.65 -7.48 -20.18
N GLY A 4 -18.70 -7.50 -18.84
CA GLY A 4 -18.15 -8.60 -18.08
C GLY A 4 -18.99 -9.85 -18.36
N LYS A 5 -18.45 -10.82 -19.05
CA LYS A 5 -19.04 -12.17 -19.07
C LYS A 5 -18.84 -12.72 -17.67
N ILE A 6 -19.93 -12.88 -16.92
CA ILE A 6 -19.91 -13.62 -15.65
C ILE A 6 -19.25 -14.97 -15.93
N ASP A 7 -18.23 -15.31 -15.14
CA ASP A 7 -17.64 -16.64 -15.23
C ASP A 7 -18.68 -17.68 -14.74
N PRO A 8 -19.19 -18.52 -15.63
CA PRO A 8 -20.23 -19.47 -15.25
C PRO A 8 -19.71 -20.53 -14.28
N VAL A 9 -18.40 -20.82 -14.29
CA VAL A 9 -17.78 -21.78 -13.37
C VAL A 9 -17.74 -21.21 -11.97
N ALA A 10 -17.31 -19.94 -11.82
CA ALA A 10 -17.27 -19.26 -10.53
C ALA A 10 -18.69 -19.07 -9.95
N LEU A 11 -19.66 -18.70 -10.79
CA LEU A 11 -21.07 -18.62 -10.37
C LEU A 11 -21.60 -19.99 -9.91
N GLN A 12 -21.33 -21.05 -10.68
CA GLN A 12 -21.76 -22.39 -10.32
C GLN A 12 -21.14 -22.85 -8.99
N ALA A 13 -19.87 -22.54 -8.76
CA ALA A 13 -19.20 -22.88 -7.50
C ALA A 13 -19.88 -22.19 -6.29
N ILE A 14 -20.28 -20.92 -6.41
CA ILE A 14 -21.06 -20.21 -5.39
C ILE A 14 -22.40 -20.91 -5.15
N CYS A 15 -23.13 -21.25 -6.23
CA CYS A 15 -24.43 -21.93 -6.11
C CYS A 15 -24.32 -23.29 -5.46
N ASP A 16 -23.32 -24.09 -5.85
CA ASP A 16 -23.10 -25.42 -5.32
C ASP A 16 -22.72 -25.36 -3.83
N ARG A 17 -21.89 -24.37 -3.46
CA ARG A 17 -21.57 -24.10 -2.06
C ARG A 17 -22.82 -23.83 -1.25
N LEU A 18 -23.66 -22.90 -1.68
CA LEU A 18 -24.90 -22.54 -0.98
C LEU A 18 -25.92 -23.69 -0.89
N LYS A 19 -25.94 -24.59 -1.90
CA LYS A 19 -26.88 -25.72 -1.92
C LYS A 19 -26.43 -26.93 -1.13
N HIS A 20 -25.15 -27.23 -1.17
CA HIS A 20 -24.63 -28.55 -0.74
C HIS A 20 -23.78 -28.48 0.53
N ASP A 21 -23.46 -27.31 1.03
CA ASP A 21 -22.74 -27.14 2.26
C ASP A 21 -23.60 -27.59 3.44
N PRO A 22 -23.15 -28.56 4.26
CA PRO A 22 -23.92 -29.08 5.38
C PRO A 22 -24.26 -28.03 6.45
N TYR A 23 -23.36 -27.05 6.65
CA TYR A 23 -23.55 -25.97 7.61
C TYR A 23 -24.58 -24.96 7.13
N CYS A 24 -24.57 -24.63 5.81
CA CYS A 24 -25.63 -23.83 5.22
C CYS A 24 -27.00 -24.52 5.32
N GLN A 25 -27.06 -25.84 5.20
CA GLN A 25 -28.29 -26.62 5.37
C GLN A 25 -28.73 -26.70 6.85
N ALA A 26 -27.77 -26.77 7.78
CA ALA A 26 -28.06 -26.86 9.22
C ALA A 26 -28.73 -25.62 9.81
N ILE A 27 -28.57 -24.46 9.16
CA ILE A 27 -29.21 -23.21 9.58
C ILE A 27 -30.59 -22.97 8.92
N ALA A 28 -31.15 -23.94 8.23
CA ALA A 28 -32.51 -23.83 7.70
C ALA A 28 -33.53 -23.52 8.81
N PRO A 29 -34.54 -22.67 8.59
CA PRO A 29 -34.98 -22.10 7.29
C PRO A 29 -34.30 -20.81 6.85
N ALA A 30 -33.20 -20.39 7.50
CA ALA A 30 -32.46 -19.20 7.11
C ALA A 30 -31.91 -19.32 5.67
N THR A 31 -31.76 -18.21 5.01
CA THR A 31 -31.22 -18.13 3.65
C THR A 31 -29.82 -17.54 3.66
N VAL A 32 -28.89 -18.19 2.96
CA VAL A 32 -27.52 -17.71 2.79
C VAL A 32 -27.34 -17.10 1.41
N TYR A 33 -26.65 -15.96 1.37
CA TYR A 33 -26.30 -15.25 0.14
C TYR A 33 -24.79 -15.03 0.06
N CYS A 34 -24.24 -15.12 -1.14
CA CYS A 34 -22.93 -14.51 -1.43
C CYS A 34 -23.15 -13.01 -1.63
N VAL A 35 -22.31 -12.15 -1.01
CA VAL A 35 -22.53 -10.70 -1.01
C VAL A 35 -21.26 -9.89 -1.25
N GLY A 36 -21.43 -8.61 -1.53
CA GLY A 36 -20.35 -7.63 -1.44
C GLY A 36 -19.32 -7.72 -2.55
N GLY A 37 -18.04 -7.74 -2.16
CA GLY A 37 -16.91 -7.73 -3.08
C GLY A 37 -16.86 -8.91 -4.03
N ALA A 38 -17.22 -10.10 -3.55
CA ALA A 38 -17.27 -11.32 -4.35
C ALA A 38 -18.26 -11.20 -5.52
N VAL A 39 -19.48 -10.70 -5.25
CA VAL A 39 -20.50 -10.50 -6.28
C VAL A 39 -20.06 -9.45 -7.29
N ARG A 40 -19.53 -8.32 -6.84
CA ARG A 40 -18.99 -7.27 -7.71
C ARG A 40 -17.89 -7.80 -8.62
N ASP A 41 -16.90 -8.49 -8.06
CA ASP A 41 -15.74 -8.96 -8.82
C ASP A 41 -16.15 -10.08 -9.80
N LEU A 42 -17.09 -10.96 -9.43
CA LEU A 42 -17.72 -11.93 -10.33
C LEU A 42 -18.41 -11.25 -11.53
N LEU A 43 -19.20 -10.19 -11.26
CA LEU A 43 -19.90 -9.44 -12.30
C LEU A 43 -18.96 -8.65 -13.22
N LEU A 44 -17.76 -8.32 -12.75
CA LEU A 44 -16.67 -7.70 -13.52
C LEU A 44 -15.83 -8.73 -14.30
N GLY A 45 -16.10 -10.03 -14.16
CA GLY A 45 -15.27 -11.09 -14.73
C GLY A 45 -13.86 -11.15 -14.13
N ARG A 46 -13.70 -10.73 -12.88
CA ARG A 46 -12.46 -10.79 -12.11
C ARG A 46 -12.43 -12.05 -11.26
N GLU A 47 -11.24 -12.53 -10.94
CA GLU A 47 -11.05 -13.63 -10.01
C GLU A 47 -11.58 -13.23 -8.62
N VAL A 48 -12.39 -14.13 -8.02
CA VAL A 48 -12.93 -13.97 -6.68
C VAL A 48 -12.04 -14.74 -5.70
N HIS A 49 -11.35 -14.03 -4.84
CA HIS A 49 -10.44 -14.64 -3.86
C HIS A 49 -11.11 -14.93 -2.53
N ASP A 50 -11.92 -13.98 -2.04
CA ASP A 50 -12.60 -14.07 -0.75
C ASP A 50 -14.12 -14.00 -0.95
N HIS A 51 -14.84 -14.88 -0.28
CA HIS A 51 -16.30 -14.87 -0.27
C HIS A 51 -16.82 -14.37 1.07
N ASP A 52 -17.71 -13.40 1.02
CA ASP A 52 -18.50 -12.93 2.15
C ASP A 52 -19.88 -13.55 2.08
N TRP A 53 -20.29 -14.24 3.14
CA TRP A 53 -21.59 -14.89 3.24
C TRP A 53 -22.50 -14.11 4.18
N LEU A 54 -23.73 -13.83 3.75
CA LEU A 54 -24.76 -13.18 4.54
C LEU A 54 -25.89 -14.16 4.85
N VAL A 55 -26.20 -14.30 6.12
CA VAL A 55 -27.28 -15.17 6.60
C VAL A 55 -28.47 -14.32 7.00
N VAL A 56 -29.61 -14.56 6.38
CA VAL A 56 -30.89 -13.89 6.65
C VAL A 56 -31.85 -14.86 7.28
N GLY A 57 -32.58 -14.44 8.30
CA GLY A 57 -33.56 -15.29 8.99
C GLY A 57 -32.98 -16.22 10.06
N SER A 58 -31.78 -15.87 10.59
CA SER A 58 -31.16 -16.65 11.65
C SER A 58 -30.82 -15.79 12.87
N SER A 59 -30.45 -16.44 13.97
CA SER A 59 -30.00 -15.80 15.19
C SER A 59 -28.58 -16.26 15.57
N PRO A 60 -27.86 -15.52 16.44
CA PRO A 60 -26.56 -15.94 16.94
C PRO A 60 -26.61 -17.33 17.59
N GLN A 61 -27.67 -17.63 18.35
CA GLN A 61 -27.85 -18.92 18.99
C GLN A 61 -27.98 -20.05 17.96
N HIS A 62 -28.76 -19.83 16.90
CA HIS A 62 -28.97 -20.84 15.85
C HIS A 62 -27.64 -21.10 15.06
N MET A 63 -26.82 -20.07 14.83
CA MET A 63 -25.50 -20.24 14.21
C MET A 63 -24.57 -21.11 15.08
N LEU A 64 -24.57 -20.89 16.40
CA LEU A 64 -23.76 -21.68 17.34
C LEU A 64 -24.20 -23.13 17.39
N GLU A 65 -25.52 -23.37 17.44
CA GLU A 65 -26.11 -24.72 17.44
C GLU A 65 -25.81 -25.49 16.15
N ALA A 66 -25.71 -24.78 15.02
CA ALA A 66 -25.27 -25.34 13.74
C ALA A 66 -23.76 -25.58 13.65
N GLY A 67 -22.98 -25.20 14.66
CA GLY A 67 -21.55 -25.46 14.74
C GLY A 67 -20.65 -24.36 14.17
N PHE A 68 -21.15 -23.18 13.81
CA PHE A 68 -20.34 -22.04 13.42
C PHE A 68 -19.59 -21.45 14.60
N LEU A 69 -18.39 -20.87 14.35
CA LEU A 69 -17.51 -20.33 15.37
C LEU A 69 -17.63 -18.80 15.46
N PRO A 70 -17.98 -18.20 16.61
CA PRO A 70 -18.17 -16.77 16.72
C PRO A 70 -16.84 -16.02 16.64
N VAL A 71 -16.83 -14.86 15.96
CA VAL A 71 -15.69 -13.94 15.87
C VAL A 71 -15.97 -12.69 16.69
N GLY A 72 -15.20 -12.49 17.78
CA GLY A 72 -15.35 -11.33 18.64
C GLY A 72 -16.57 -11.40 19.58
N ARG A 73 -16.67 -10.41 20.50
CA ARG A 73 -17.76 -10.39 21.50
C ARG A 73 -19.00 -9.64 21.04
N ASP A 74 -18.83 -8.69 20.10
CA ASP A 74 -19.86 -7.70 19.78
C ASP A 74 -20.29 -7.70 18.31
N PHE A 75 -19.71 -8.58 17.47
CA PHE A 75 -20.05 -8.67 16.06
C PHE A 75 -20.72 -10.00 15.73
N PRO A 76 -21.84 -9.97 15.00
CA PRO A 76 -22.55 -11.18 14.59
C PRO A 76 -21.89 -11.79 13.32
N VAL A 77 -20.59 -12.00 13.39
CA VAL A 77 -19.79 -12.69 12.37
C VAL A 77 -19.34 -14.03 12.93
N PHE A 78 -19.44 -15.04 12.13
CA PHE A 78 -19.11 -16.43 12.45
C PHE A 78 -18.15 -16.97 11.39
N LEU A 79 -17.22 -17.82 11.81
CA LEU A 79 -16.38 -18.55 10.87
C LEU A 79 -16.99 -19.94 10.59
N HIS A 80 -16.94 -20.31 9.34
CA HIS A 80 -17.25 -21.65 8.94
C HIS A 80 -16.23 -22.64 9.54
N PRO A 81 -16.62 -23.70 10.22
CA PRO A 81 -15.69 -24.49 11.02
C PRO A 81 -14.62 -25.24 10.22
N GLN A 82 -14.85 -25.51 8.94
CA GLN A 82 -13.91 -26.27 8.11
C GLN A 82 -12.94 -25.38 7.31
N ASN A 83 -13.44 -24.28 6.72
CA ASN A 83 -12.65 -23.44 5.79
C ASN A 83 -12.42 -22.02 6.28
N GLN A 84 -12.96 -21.66 7.45
CA GLN A 84 -12.77 -20.36 8.10
C GLN A 84 -13.34 -19.16 7.31
N GLU A 85 -14.20 -19.38 6.33
CA GLU A 85 -14.92 -18.31 5.64
C GLU A 85 -15.88 -17.58 6.60
N GLU A 86 -16.06 -16.28 6.34
CA GLU A 86 -16.88 -15.41 7.19
C GLU A 86 -18.36 -15.47 6.81
N PHE A 87 -19.20 -15.77 7.80
CA PHE A 87 -20.66 -15.75 7.72
C PHE A 87 -21.20 -14.68 8.66
N ALA A 88 -21.77 -13.61 8.08
CA ALA A 88 -22.36 -12.54 8.86
C ALA A 88 -23.89 -12.69 8.94
N LEU A 89 -24.49 -12.50 10.10
CA LEU A 89 -25.93 -12.35 10.20
C LEU A 89 -26.38 -11.00 9.60
N ALA A 90 -27.52 -11.01 8.92
CA ALA A 90 -28.17 -9.78 8.50
C ALA A 90 -28.46 -8.90 9.71
N ARG A 91 -28.14 -7.63 9.60
CA ARG A 91 -28.25 -6.69 10.71
C ARG A 91 -28.63 -5.30 10.27
N THR A 92 -29.26 -4.57 11.16
CA THR A 92 -29.33 -3.13 11.12
C THR A 92 -28.33 -2.51 12.08
N GLU A 93 -27.82 -1.35 11.74
CA GLU A 93 -26.92 -0.56 12.57
C GLU A 93 -27.62 0.73 12.97
N ARG A 94 -27.59 1.08 14.26
CA ARG A 94 -28.13 2.33 14.76
C ARG A 94 -27.03 3.09 15.49
N LYS A 95 -26.74 4.32 15.03
CA LYS A 95 -25.81 5.21 15.71
C LYS A 95 -26.45 5.73 17.00
N ILE A 96 -25.89 5.38 18.15
CA ILE A 96 -26.34 5.82 19.48
C ILE A 96 -25.40 6.85 20.11
N ALA A 97 -24.14 6.93 19.63
CA ALA A 97 -23.14 7.90 20.07
C ALA A 97 -22.14 8.25 18.96
N ARG A 98 -21.30 9.24 19.16
CA ARG A 98 -20.21 9.57 18.23
C ARG A 98 -19.06 8.57 18.35
N GLY A 99 -18.41 8.25 17.24
CA GLY A 99 -17.25 7.36 17.16
C GLY A 99 -17.59 5.87 16.97
N TYR A 100 -16.55 5.03 16.87
CA TYR A 100 -16.65 3.61 16.50
C TYR A 100 -17.45 2.75 17.51
N GLN A 101 -17.44 3.09 18.81
CA GLN A 101 -18.20 2.38 19.84
C GLN A 101 -19.65 2.86 19.97
N GLY A 102 -20.05 3.81 19.14
CA GLY A 102 -21.39 4.42 19.17
C GLY A 102 -22.45 3.72 18.31
N PHE A 103 -22.28 2.43 18.00
CA PHE A 103 -23.25 1.66 17.22
C PHE A 103 -23.88 0.56 18.06
N GLU A 104 -25.19 0.47 17.96
CA GLU A 104 -25.97 -0.67 18.42
C GLU A 104 -26.31 -1.54 17.21
N PHE A 105 -25.95 -2.81 17.28
CA PHE A 105 -26.25 -3.79 16.23
C PHE A 105 -27.50 -4.57 16.60
N CYS A 106 -28.48 -4.56 15.76
CA CYS A 106 -29.67 -5.41 15.91
C CYS A 106 -29.58 -6.55 14.88
N CYS A 107 -29.36 -7.77 15.37
CA CYS A 107 -29.29 -8.99 14.58
C CYS A 107 -30.49 -9.85 14.95
N ALA A 108 -31.63 -9.47 14.48
CA ALA A 108 -32.85 -10.22 14.66
C ALA A 108 -33.18 -11.00 13.38
N PRO A 109 -33.81 -12.20 13.48
CA PRO A 109 -34.19 -12.98 12.29
C PRO A 109 -35.09 -12.23 11.30
N GLU A 110 -35.76 -11.18 11.77
CA GLU A 110 -36.66 -10.33 10.98
C GLU A 110 -35.91 -9.35 10.06
N VAL A 111 -34.60 -9.15 10.28
CA VAL A 111 -33.81 -8.25 9.42
C VAL A 111 -33.70 -8.85 8.02
N SER A 112 -34.21 -8.10 7.06
CA SER A 112 -34.25 -8.51 5.65
C SER A 112 -32.88 -8.34 4.95
N LEU A 113 -32.70 -9.02 3.81
CA LEU A 113 -31.56 -8.80 2.92
C LEU A 113 -31.41 -7.33 2.52
N GLU A 114 -32.54 -6.69 2.17
CA GLU A 114 -32.56 -5.31 1.71
C GLU A 114 -32.08 -4.34 2.79
N GLU A 115 -32.49 -4.53 4.04
CA GLU A 115 -32.05 -3.70 5.17
C GLU A 115 -30.53 -3.83 5.41
N ASP A 116 -29.96 -5.06 5.33
CA ASP A 116 -28.52 -5.24 5.44
C ASP A 116 -27.77 -4.59 4.28
N LEU A 117 -28.26 -4.75 3.05
CA LEU A 117 -27.63 -4.13 1.88
C LEU A 117 -27.71 -2.59 1.92
N LYS A 118 -28.77 -2.01 2.49
CA LYS A 118 -28.99 -0.57 2.62
C LYS A 118 -27.91 0.16 3.42
N ARG A 119 -27.37 -0.49 4.44
CA ARG A 119 -26.33 0.09 5.32
C ARG A 119 -24.91 -0.01 4.76
N ARG A 120 -24.69 -0.64 3.60
CA ARG A 120 -23.36 -0.80 2.99
C ARG A 120 -22.85 0.53 2.42
N ASP A 121 -21.56 0.53 2.06
CA ASP A 121 -20.86 1.73 1.57
C ASP A 121 -21.29 2.16 0.17
N LEU A 122 -21.12 1.28 -0.82
CA LEU A 122 -21.36 1.56 -2.22
C LEU A 122 -22.37 0.59 -2.83
N ARG A 123 -23.21 1.07 -3.77
CA ARG A 123 -24.19 0.26 -4.49
C ARG A 123 -23.56 -0.95 -5.17
N ILE A 124 -22.37 -0.80 -5.75
CA ILE A 124 -21.60 -1.89 -6.37
C ILE A 124 -21.19 -3.00 -5.38
N ASN A 125 -21.24 -2.75 -4.07
CA ASN A 125 -21.00 -3.71 -3.00
C ASN A 125 -22.29 -4.12 -2.26
N ALA A 126 -23.44 -3.59 -2.68
CA ALA A 126 -24.76 -3.84 -2.08
C ALA A 126 -25.60 -4.76 -2.96
N MET A 127 -24.98 -5.80 -3.49
CA MET A 127 -25.60 -6.85 -4.30
C MET A 127 -25.39 -8.20 -3.66
N ALA A 128 -26.29 -9.15 -3.90
CA ALA A 128 -26.25 -10.50 -3.37
C ALA A 128 -26.60 -11.55 -4.43
N ILE A 129 -26.07 -12.75 -4.31
CA ILE A 129 -26.42 -13.92 -5.14
C ILE A 129 -26.93 -15.03 -4.24
N ASN A 130 -28.09 -15.58 -4.58
CA ASN A 130 -28.69 -16.71 -3.85
C ASN A 130 -28.24 -18.08 -4.38
N ALA A 131 -28.69 -19.15 -3.73
CA ALA A 131 -28.36 -20.52 -4.13
C ALA A 131 -28.82 -20.92 -5.54
N LYS A 132 -29.75 -20.18 -6.16
CA LYS A 132 -30.18 -20.43 -7.54
C LYS A 132 -29.35 -19.68 -8.58
N GLY A 133 -28.40 -18.84 -8.14
CA GLY A 133 -27.62 -17.96 -9.01
C GLY A 133 -28.36 -16.68 -9.40
N GLU A 134 -29.46 -16.36 -8.74
CA GLU A 134 -30.23 -15.17 -8.99
C GLU A 134 -29.61 -13.95 -8.26
N LEU A 135 -29.37 -12.88 -9.02
CA LEU A 135 -28.86 -11.61 -8.48
C LEU A 135 -29.99 -10.85 -7.76
N GLN A 136 -29.73 -10.48 -6.53
CA GLN A 136 -30.56 -9.57 -5.73
C GLN A 136 -29.87 -8.21 -5.70
N ASP A 137 -30.47 -7.20 -6.35
CA ASP A 137 -29.87 -5.87 -6.54
C ASP A 137 -30.92 -4.76 -6.26
N PRO A 138 -31.33 -4.58 -5.00
CA PRO A 138 -32.37 -3.61 -4.65
C PRO A 138 -31.94 -2.14 -4.82
N TYR A 139 -30.63 -1.89 -4.94
CA TYR A 139 -30.06 -0.54 -5.00
C TYR A 139 -29.38 -0.20 -6.33
N GLU A 140 -29.66 -0.96 -7.40
CA GLU A 140 -29.16 -0.69 -8.75
C GLU A 140 -27.61 -0.73 -8.86
N GLY A 141 -26.96 -1.58 -8.05
CA GLY A 141 -25.50 -1.72 -8.06
C GLY A 141 -24.95 -2.22 -9.39
N LEU A 142 -25.67 -3.10 -10.08
CA LEU A 142 -25.31 -3.55 -11.43
C LEU A 142 -25.34 -2.41 -12.47
N CYS A 143 -26.28 -1.50 -12.34
CA CYS A 143 -26.35 -0.30 -13.19
C CYS A 143 -25.13 0.59 -12.97
N ASP A 144 -24.81 0.91 -11.72
CA ASP A 144 -23.62 1.70 -11.35
C ASP A 144 -22.33 0.99 -11.79
N LEU A 145 -22.26 -0.33 -11.65
CA LEU A 145 -21.11 -1.13 -12.08
C LEU A 145 -20.86 -1.04 -13.58
N ARG A 146 -21.92 -1.11 -14.40
CA ARG A 146 -21.87 -0.98 -15.87
C ARG A 146 -21.46 0.41 -16.32
N HIS A 147 -21.89 1.45 -15.60
CA HIS A 147 -21.56 2.83 -15.90
C HIS A 147 -20.23 3.30 -15.27
N GLY A 148 -19.57 2.44 -14.48
CA GLY A 148 -18.34 2.80 -13.80
C GLY A 148 -18.55 3.89 -12.75
N LEU A 149 -19.57 3.76 -11.90
CA LEU A 149 -19.91 4.74 -10.88
C LEU A 149 -19.67 4.21 -9.47
N LEU A 150 -19.04 5.04 -8.64
CA LEU A 150 -18.92 4.85 -7.20
C LEU A 150 -19.99 5.69 -6.51
N ARG A 151 -21.13 5.08 -6.23
CA ARG A 151 -22.28 5.75 -5.60
C ARG A 151 -22.58 5.10 -4.25
N HIS A 152 -22.78 5.90 -3.21
CA HIS A 152 -23.24 5.43 -1.90
C HIS A 152 -24.63 4.81 -1.98
N VAL A 153 -24.93 3.89 -1.07
CA VAL A 153 -26.24 3.18 -1.08
C VAL A 153 -27.36 4.07 -0.55
N SER A 154 -27.15 4.71 0.59
CA SER A 154 -28.15 5.48 1.32
C SER A 154 -27.51 6.49 2.29
N GLU A 155 -28.32 7.28 2.99
CA GLU A 155 -27.86 8.18 4.06
C GLU A 155 -27.17 7.45 5.22
N ALA A 156 -27.36 6.15 5.39
CA ALA A 156 -26.61 5.34 6.33
C ALA A 156 -25.07 5.37 6.08
N PHE A 157 -24.64 5.84 4.92
CA PHE A 157 -23.23 6.10 4.63
C PHE A 157 -22.58 7.02 5.67
N ARG A 158 -23.30 8.02 6.18
CA ARG A 158 -22.83 8.96 7.21
C ARG A 158 -22.51 8.30 8.57
N GLU A 159 -23.10 7.15 8.82
CA GLU A 159 -22.93 6.46 10.11
C GLU A 159 -21.48 6.07 10.38
N ASP A 160 -20.74 5.65 9.34
CA ASP A 160 -19.32 5.28 9.44
C ASP A 160 -18.43 6.18 8.58
N PRO A 161 -17.76 7.18 9.17
CA PRO A 161 -16.91 8.11 8.42
C PRO A 161 -15.77 7.43 7.64
N VAL A 162 -15.31 6.23 8.03
CA VAL A 162 -14.27 5.49 7.32
C VAL A 162 -14.73 5.06 5.92
N ARG A 163 -16.02 5.04 5.64
CA ARG A 163 -16.55 4.79 4.30
C ARG A 163 -16.05 5.81 3.26
N LEU A 164 -15.77 7.06 3.68
CA LEU A 164 -15.12 8.06 2.84
C LEU A 164 -13.75 7.56 2.33
N LEU A 165 -12.91 7.02 3.22
CA LEU A 165 -11.61 6.44 2.84
C LEU A 165 -11.77 5.21 1.95
N ARG A 166 -12.81 4.41 2.19
CA ARG A 166 -13.14 3.26 1.34
C ARG A 166 -13.49 3.69 -0.08
N VAL A 167 -14.29 4.76 -0.26
CA VAL A 167 -14.56 5.34 -1.59
C VAL A 167 -13.27 5.79 -2.26
N ALA A 168 -12.40 6.50 -1.55
CA ALA A 168 -11.10 6.92 -2.07
C ALA A 168 -10.23 5.73 -2.49
N ARG A 169 -10.22 4.66 -1.71
CA ARG A 169 -9.54 3.40 -2.06
C ARG A 169 -10.18 2.73 -3.28
N PHE A 170 -11.50 2.71 -3.39
CA PHE A 170 -12.17 2.18 -4.58
C PHE A 170 -11.89 3.01 -5.83
N ALA A 171 -11.73 4.32 -5.73
CA ALA A 171 -11.26 5.15 -6.84
C ALA A 171 -9.84 4.75 -7.31
N ALA A 172 -8.96 4.38 -6.38
CA ALA A 172 -7.64 3.85 -6.71
C ALA A 172 -7.69 2.44 -7.34
N ARG A 173 -8.61 1.57 -6.87
CA ARG A 173 -8.80 0.20 -7.37
C ARG A 173 -9.46 0.15 -8.74
N PHE A 174 -10.36 1.08 -9.03
CA PHE A 174 -11.12 1.16 -10.26
C PHE A 174 -10.88 2.50 -10.97
N PRO A 175 -9.72 2.71 -11.60
CA PRO A 175 -9.33 4.01 -12.15
C PRO A 175 -10.22 4.52 -13.30
N SER A 176 -11.02 3.64 -13.90
CA SER A 176 -12.02 4.01 -14.91
C SER A 176 -13.37 4.42 -14.31
N PHE A 177 -13.56 4.25 -13.00
CA PHE A 177 -14.80 4.61 -12.33
C PHE A 177 -14.77 6.07 -11.85
N GLN A 178 -15.94 6.70 -11.85
CA GLN A 178 -16.12 8.06 -11.36
C GLN A 178 -16.92 8.06 -10.06
N ILE A 179 -16.54 8.91 -9.14
CA ILE A 179 -17.35 9.12 -7.93
C ILE A 179 -18.58 9.92 -8.31
N HIS A 180 -19.77 9.38 -7.98
CA HIS A 180 -21.03 10.06 -8.28
C HIS A 180 -21.10 11.41 -7.57
N PRO A 181 -21.59 12.49 -8.23
CA PRO A 181 -21.63 13.84 -7.63
C PRO A 181 -22.31 13.91 -6.28
N GLU A 182 -23.44 13.19 -6.09
CA GLU A 182 -24.13 13.11 -4.80
C GLU A 182 -23.24 12.50 -3.70
N THR A 183 -22.46 11.47 -4.04
CA THR A 183 -21.52 10.84 -3.10
C THR A 183 -20.40 11.80 -2.72
N MET A 184 -19.83 12.51 -3.68
CA MET A 184 -18.81 13.52 -3.42
C MET A 184 -19.36 14.65 -2.54
N THR A 185 -20.59 15.10 -2.79
CA THR A 185 -21.27 16.12 -1.97
C THR A 185 -21.46 15.62 -0.54
N LEU A 186 -21.98 14.40 -0.37
CA LEU A 186 -22.15 13.76 0.94
C LEU A 186 -20.81 13.66 1.72
N MET A 187 -19.75 13.24 1.05
CA MET A 187 -18.41 13.13 1.66
C MET A 187 -17.88 14.50 2.11
N ARG A 188 -18.06 15.55 1.31
CA ARG A 188 -17.68 16.93 1.68
C ARG A 188 -18.45 17.43 2.89
N GLU A 189 -19.74 17.18 2.93
CA GLU A 189 -20.58 17.54 4.07
C GLU A 189 -20.13 16.84 5.36
N MET A 190 -19.82 15.52 5.28
CA MET A 190 -19.29 14.76 6.43
C MET A 190 -17.98 15.35 6.97
N VAL A 191 -17.09 15.77 6.08
CA VAL A 191 -15.84 16.45 6.46
C VAL A 191 -16.17 17.81 7.10
N GLN A 192 -17.06 18.58 6.51
CA GLN A 192 -17.42 19.94 7.00
C GLN A 192 -18.05 19.91 8.40
N VAL A 193 -18.88 18.91 8.70
CA VAL A 193 -19.51 18.77 10.03
C VAL A 193 -18.64 18.05 11.06
N GLY A 194 -17.40 17.67 10.71
CA GLY A 194 -16.43 17.06 11.63
C GLY A 194 -16.70 15.59 11.97
N GLU A 195 -17.46 14.86 11.13
CA GLU A 195 -17.68 13.42 11.35
C GLU A 195 -16.37 12.61 11.27
N THR A 196 -15.39 13.11 10.52
CA THR A 196 -14.08 12.49 10.34
C THR A 196 -13.11 12.69 11.52
N ASP A 197 -13.44 13.54 12.50
CA ASP A 197 -12.55 13.86 13.62
C ASP A 197 -12.46 12.71 14.66
N HIS A 198 -13.38 11.75 14.59
CA HIS A 198 -13.56 10.69 15.59
C HIS A 198 -13.32 9.28 15.06
N TRP A 199 -12.70 9.12 13.90
CA TRP A 199 -12.38 7.81 13.37
C TRP A 199 -11.19 7.15 14.08
N SER A 200 -11.11 5.82 14.04
CA SER A 200 -9.98 5.09 14.59
C SER A 200 -8.76 5.22 13.67
N ALA A 201 -7.63 5.61 14.23
CA ALA A 201 -6.40 5.79 13.47
C ALA A 201 -5.92 4.49 12.80
N GLU A 202 -6.24 3.33 13.40
CA GLU A 202 -5.93 2.01 12.85
C GLU A 202 -6.76 1.73 11.58
N ARG A 203 -8.05 2.09 11.59
CA ARG A 203 -8.92 1.94 10.42
C ARG A 203 -8.51 2.92 9.30
N VAL A 204 -8.16 4.16 9.66
CA VAL A 204 -7.62 5.14 8.70
C VAL A 204 -6.37 4.61 8.04
N TRP A 205 -5.41 4.16 8.84
CA TRP A 205 -4.18 3.56 8.33
C TRP A 205 -4.47 2.39 7.37
N ARG A 206 -5.34 1.47 7.77
CA ARG A 206 -5.69 0.29 6.98
C ARG A 206 -6.21 0.65 5.58
N GLU A 207 -7.15 1.58 5.49
CA GLU A 207 -7.73 1.98 4.19
C GLU A 207 -6.71 2.72 3.31
N LEU A 208 -5.92 3.62 3.90
CA LEU A 208 -4.88 4.34 3.14
C LEU A 208 -3.77 3.41 2.66
N ASP A 209 -3.29 2.52 3.53
CA ASP A 209 -2.24 1.56 3.18
C ASP A 209 -2.71 0.57 2.10
N GLN A 210 -3.96 0.14 2.14
CA GLN A 210 -4.57 -0.64 1.06
C GLN A 210 -4.68 0.17 -0.23
N GLY A 211 -5.12 1.43 -0.13
CA GLY A 211 -5.26 2.32 -1.27
C GLY A 211 -3.92 2.64 -1.96
N MET A 212 -2.85 2.73 -1.18
CA MET A 212 -1.48 2.90 -1.72
C MET A 212 -0.96 1.68 -2.49
N ALA A 213 -1.58 0.52 -2.32
CA ALA A 213 -1.25 -0.72 -3.03
C ALA A 213 -2.19 -1.04 -4.20
N GLU A 214 -3.18 -0.19 -4.46
CA GLU A 214 -4.14 -0.37 -5.57
C GLU A 214 -3.54 0.09 -6.91
N ILE A 215 -4.28 -0.13 -8.00
CA ILE A 215 -3.84 0.10 -9.38
C ILE A 215 -3.40 1.55 -9.64
N LYS A 216 -4.10 2.53 -9.02
CA LYS A 216 -3.85 3.95 -9.22
C LYS A 216 -3.88 4.75 -7.91
N PRO A 217 -2.83 4.66 -7.09
CA PRO A 217 -2.76 5.37 -5.81
C PRO A 217 -3.03 6.87 -5.88
N SER A 218 -2.72 7.52 -7.02
CA SER A 218 -3.00 8.94 -7.23
C SER A 218 -4.48 9.29 -7.08
N ALA A 219 -5.39 8.39 -7.49
CA ALA A 219 -6.82 8.61 -7.39
C ALA A 219 -7.32 8.66 -5.93
N LEU A 220 -6.67 7.89 -5.02
CA LEU A 220 -6.91 8.00 -3.58
C LEU A 220 -6.64 9.43 -3.09
N TRP A 221 -5.44 9.94 -3.36
CA TRP A 221 -5.00 11.26 -2.89
C TRP A 221 -5.87 12.38 -3.45
N ARG A 222 -6.19 12.34 -4.76
CA ARG A 222 -7.08 13.31 -5.39
C ARG A 222 -8.48 13.29 -4.79
N CYS A 223 -9.04 12.10 -4.54
CA CYS A 223 -10.35 11.98 -3.90
C CYS A 223 -10.37 12.62 -2.51
N LEU A 224 -9.34 12.39 -1.69
CA LEU A 224 -9.23 12.97 -0.34
C LEU A 224 -9.08 14.49 -0.39
N ALA A 225 -8.30 15.02 -1.34
CA ALA A 225 -8.16 16.44 -1.57
C ALA A 225 -9.47 17.08 -2.04
N ASP A 226 -10.19 16.45 -2.96
CA ASP A 226 -11.49 16.91 -3.45
C ASP A 226 -12.55 16.95 -2.36
N CYS A 227 -12.47 16.05 -1.37
CA CYS A 227 -13.33 16.07 -0.19
C CYS A 227 -12.96 17.17 0.81
N LYS A 228 -11.86 17.89 0.63
CA LYS A 228 -11.31 18.88 1.57
C LYS A 228 -10.95 18.27 2.93
N LEU A 229 -10.58 17.01 2.94
CA LEU A 229 -10.23 16.27 4.14
C LEU A 229 -8.81 16.64 4.61
N LYS A 230 -8.67 17.22 5.80
CA LYS A 230 -7.37 17.53 6.40
C LYS A 230 -6.67 16.25 6.91
N PRO A 231 -5.34 16.12 6.77
CA PRO A 231 -4.40 17.06 6.14
C PRO A 231 -4.24 16.88 4.61
N PHE A 232 -5.04 16.01 3.98
CA PHE A 232 -4.93 15.61 2.58
C PHE A 232 -5.36 16.71 1.59
N ASP A 233 -6.09 17.73 2.06
CA ASP A 233 -6.51 18.91 1.31
C ASP A 233 -5.37 19.83 0.84
N ARG A 234 -4.14 19.53 1.28
CA ARG A 234 -2.91 20.26 0.90
C ARG A 234 -2.25 19.76 -0.37
N LEU A 235 -2.83 18.75 -1.01
CA LEU A 235 -2.37 18.27 -2.30
C LEU A 235 -2.44 19.40 -3.33
N SER A 236 -1.33 19.72 -3.97
CA SER A 236 -1.16 20.77 -4.97
C SER A 236 -0.66 20.20 -6.30
N GLU A 237 -0.52 21.04 -7.31
CA GLU A 237 0.07 20.65 -8.59
C GLU A 237 1.55 20.27 -8.45
N GLU A 238 2.23 20.72 -7.40
CA GLU A 238 3.64 20.39 -7.13
C GLU A 238 3.82 18.90 -6.80
N GLU A 239 2.79 18.22 -6.29
CA GLU A 239 2.80 16.79 -6.01
C GLU A 239 2.50 15.90 -7.24
N GLU A 240 2.16 16.46 -8.39
CA GLU A 240 1.87 15.67 -9.61
C GLU A 240 3.01 14.69 -9.99
N PRO A 241 4.32 15.07 -9.92
CA PRO A 241 5.40 14.10 -10.18
C PRO A 241 5.40 12.92 -9.20
N MET A 242 5.12 13.18 -7.91
CA MET A 242 4.98 12.12 -6.90
C MET A 242 3.80 11.19 -7.24
N LEU A 243 2.64 11.75 -7.57
CA LEU A 243 1.45 10.99 -7.91
C LEU A 243 1.67 10.11 -9.14
N ALA A 244 2.29 10.66 -10.18
CA ALA A 244 2.63 9.91 -11.39
C ALA A 244 3.60 8.76 -11.09
N GLN A 245 4.56 8.98 -10.21
CA GLN A 245 5.53 7.96 -9.83
C GLN A 245 4.93 6.87 -8.94
N LEU A 246 4.00 7.21 -8.06
CA LEU A 246 3.23 6.21 -7.29
C LEU A 246 2.41 5.31 -8.22
N ASP A 247 1.72 5.88 -9.20
CA ASP A 247 0.96 5.12 -10.19
C ASP A 247 1.88 4.22 -11.03
N PHE A 248 3.03 4.73 -11.46
CA PHE A 248 4.02 3.96 -12.19
C PHE A 248 4.58 2.78 -11.37
N ALA A 249 4.95 3.04 -10.11
CA ALA A 249 5.44 2.01 -9.21
C ALA A 249 4.40 0.91 -8.94
N ALA A 250 3.14 1.30 -8.74
CA ALA A 250 2.03 0.37 -8.55
C ALA A 250 1.81 -0.50 -9.80
N ALA A 251 1.80 0.10 -11.00
CA ALA A 251 1.65 -0.61 -12.27
C ALA A 251 2.79 -1.60 -12.54
N ALA A 252 3.99 -1.30 -12.06
CA ALA A 252 5.16 -2.16 -12.18
C ALA A 252 5.32 -3.18 -11.03
N GLY A 253 4.31 -3.30 -10.15
CA GLY A 253 4.27 -4.31 -9.09
C GLY A 253 5.14 -4.01 -7.87
N ALA A 254 5.36 -2.74 -7.53
CA ALA A 254 6.05 -2.36 -6.31
C ALA A 254 5.38 -2.99 -5.08
N LYS A 255 6.18 -3.54 -4.17
CA LYS A 255 5.67 -4.12 -2.93
C LYS A 255 4.97 -3.06 -2.08
N ARG A 256 3.88 -3.43 -1.45
CA ARG A 256 3.00 -2.56 -0.64
C ARG A 256 3.75 -1.63 0.34
N GLY A 257 4.72 -2.13 1.08
CA GLY A 257 5.48 -1.31 2.03
C GLY A 257 6.40 -0.27 1.38
N LEU A 258 6.81 -0.45 0.12
CA LEU A 258 7.69 0.47 -0.59
C LEU A 258 6.97 1.74 -1.06
N THR A 259 5.66 1.69 -1.31
CA THR A 259 4.90 2.85 -1.79
C THR A 259 4.93 4.02 -0.81
N TRP A 260 4.96 3.75 0.49
CA TRP A 260 5.15 4.78 1.52
C TRP A 260 6.55 5.37 1.53
N GLY A 261 7.57 4.55 1.27
CA GLY A 261 8.94 5.02 1.06
C GLY A 261 9.02 5.95 -0.16
N ILE A 262 8.41 5.58 -1.28
CA ILE A 262 8.33 6.40 -2.50
C ILE A 262 7.59 7.71 -2.22
N PHE A 263 6.47 7.67 -1.51
CA PHE A 263 5.77 8.86 -1.04
C PHE A 263 6.70 9.77 -0.22
N CYS A 264 7.45 9.21 0.72
CA CYS A 264 8.37 9.98 1.55
C CYS A 264 9.57 10.55 0.79
N ALA A 265 10.00 9.87 -0.28
CA ALA A 265 11.08 10.34 -1.14
C ALA A 265 10.68 11.54 -2.01
N LEU A 266 9.41 11.59 -2.44
CA LEU A 266 8.98 12.48 -3.51
C LEU A 266 8.02 13.59 -3.06
N ALA A 267 7.20 13.35 -2.00
CA ALA A 267 6.25 14.35 -1.52
C ALA A 267 6.97 15.54 -0.89
N PHE A 268 6.53 16.75 -1.21
CA PHE A 268 7.03 17.95 -0.58
C PHE A 268 6.71 17.99 0.93
N GLU A 269 7.53 18.68 1.68
CA GLU A 269 7.46 18.69 3.15
C GLU A 269 6.11 19.22 3.65
N HIS A 270 5.56 20.26 3.01
CA HIS A 270 4.28 20.88 3.39
C HIS A 270 3.08 19.93 3.29
N PHE A 271 3.15 18.92 2.41
CA PHE A 271 2.14 17.87 2.27
C PHE A 271 2.50 16.63 3.10
N ARG A 272 3.73 16.13 2.96
CA ARG A 272 4.22 14.92 3.61
C ARG A 272 4.12 14.93 5.13
N GLU A 273 4.64 15.99 5.79
CA GLU A 273 4.72 16.01 7.24
C GLU A 273 3.36 15.96 7.94
N PRO A 274 2.35 16.77 7.53
CA PRO A 274 1.01 16.65 8.10
C PRO A 274 0.37 15.29 7.89
N VAL A 275 0.58 14.65 6.73
CA VAL A 275 0.07 13.30 6.44
C VAL A 275 0.70 12.28 7.39
N LEU A 276 2.04 12.24 7.47
CA LEU A 276 2.74 11.28 8.33
C LEU A 276 2.38 11.46 9.82
N ALA A 277 2.24 12.71 10.27
CA ALA A 277 1.86 13.00 11.64
C ALA A 277 0.43 12.54 12.00
N SER A 278 -0.46 12.46 11.01
CA SER A 278 -1.86 12.05 11.21
C SER A 278 -2.06 10.54 11.28
N LEU A 279 -1.04 9.74 10.91
CA LEU A 279 -1.17 8.31 10.72
C LEU A 279 -0.48 7.50 11.83
N LYS A 280 -1.15 6.44 12.29
CA LYS A 280 -0.54 5.40 13.14
C LYS A 280 0.08 4.31 12.28
N MET A 281 1.22 4.62 11.67
CA MET A 281 1.96 3.67 10.85
C MET A 281 2.58 2.54 11.70
N PRO A 282 2.67 1.31 11.14
CA PRO A 282 3.52 0.26 11.71
C PRO A 282 4.97 0.74 11.83
N ARG A 283 5.67 0.24 12.87
CA ARG A 283 7.05 0.67 13.19
C ARG A 283 8.01 0.51 12.02
N ASP A 284 7.90 -0.59 11.27
CA ASP A 284 8.79 -0.88 10.15
C ASP A 284 8.57 0.09 8.98
N THR A 285 7.31 0.39 8.65
CA THR A 285 6.97 1.37 7.61
C THR A 285 7.44 2.77 8.00
N LEU A 286 7.20 3.17 9.24
CA LEU A 286 7.65 4.46 9.76
C LEU A 286 9.19 4.56 9.76
N ALA A 287 9.89 3.48 10.15
CA ALA A 287 11.34 3.42 10.10
C ALA A 287 11.86 3.59 8.67
N LEU A 288 11.25 2.93 7.67
CA LEU A 288 11.60 3.10 6.26
C LEU A 288 11.40 4.56 5.84
N CYS A 289 10.26 5.18 6.16
CA CYS A 289 9.99 6.59 5.87
C CYS A 289 11.08 7.52 6.44
N HIS A 290 11.47 7.31 7.69
CA HIS A 290 12.52 8.09 8.33
C HIS A 290 13.90 7.86 7.68
N GLN A 291 14.24 6.62 7.32
CA GLN A 291 15.49 6.30 6.65
C GLN A 291 15.57 6.95 5.26
N VAL A 292 14.50 6.86 4.48
CA VAL A 292 14.41 7.51 3.16
C VAL A 292 14.62 9.01 3.30
N ARG A 293 13.89 9.69 4.17
CA ARG A 293 14.03 11.14 4.40
C ARG A 293 15.44 11.56 4.80
N LYS A 294 16.07 10.76 5.65
CA LYS A 294 17.40 11.07 6.19
C LYS A 294 18.51 10.87 5.15
N HIS A 295 18.37 9.86 4.30
CA HIS A 295 19.51 9.34 3.52
C HIS A 295 19.35 9.49 2.01
N GLN A 296 18.16 9.88 1.48
CA GLN A 296 17.95 9.93 0.04
C GLN A 296 18.90 10.91 -0.67
N SER A 297 19.14 12.11 -0.13
CA SER A 297 20.05 13.07 -0.77
C SER A 297 21.45 12.49 -0.92
N SER A 298 22.03 12.00 0.19
CA SER A 298 23.37 11.38 0.15
C SER A 298 23.44 10.18 -0.79
N LEU A 299 22.36 9.39 -0.88
CA LEU A 299 22.31 8.26 -1.81
C LEU A 299 22.21 8.72 -3.25
N LEU A 300 21.40 9.75 -3.55
CA LEU A 300 21.30 10.34 -4.88
C LEU A 300 22.63 10.99 -5.28
N ASP A 301 23.30 11.71 -4.37
CA ASP A 301 24.62 12.29 -4.63
C ASP A 301 25.62 11.17 -5.04
N ILE A 302 25.68 10.05 -4.32
CA ILE A 302 26.54 8.92 -4.68
C ILE A 302 26.15 8.31 -6.04
N LEU A 303 24.84 8.23 -6.33
CA LEU A 303 24.34 7.65 -7.57
C LEU A 303 24.52 8.56 -8.80
N PHE A 304 24.69 9.86 -8.61
CA PHE A 304 24.80 10.84 -9.70
C PHE A 304 26.11 11.62 -9.73
N ASP A 305 26.98 11.46 -8.71
CA ASP A 305 28.32 12.03 -8.70
C ASP A 305 29.21 11.24 -9.67
N ASP A 306 29.08 11.58 -10.96
CA ASP A 306 29.90 11.02 -12.03
C ASP A 306 31.04 12.00 -12.33
N PRO A 307 32.29 11.68 -12.00
CA PRO A 307 33.44 12.51 -12.32
C PRO A 307 33.68 12.67 -13.83
N TYR A 308 33.06 11.84 -14.64
CA TYR A 308 33.01 11.96 -16.08
C TYR A 308 31.62 12.41 -16.55
N VAL A 309 31.35 13.70 -16.52
CA VAL A 309 30.19 14.26 -17.23
C VAL A 309 30.53 14.26 -18.72
N PRO A 310 29.87 13.48 -19.59
CA PRO A 310 30.09 13.61 -21.02
C PRO A 310 29.55 14.96 -21.48
N ASP A 311 30.36 15.71 -22.19
CA ASP A 311 29.85 16.79 -23.05
C ASP A 311 28.73 16.25 -23.95
N GLN A 312 27.78 17.10 -24.34
CA GLN A 312 26.48 16.86 -24.97
C GLN A 312 26.47 15.99 -26.26
N HIS A 313 27.53 15.30 -26.57
CA HIS A 313 27.65 14.43 -27.75
C HIS A 313 27.85 12.98 -27.28
N GLY A 314 26.73 12.26 -27.29
CA GLY A 314 26.63 10.86 -26.88
C GLY A 314 27.54 9.96 -27.70
N ASP A 315 28.74 9.69 -27.20
CA ASP A 315 29.60 8.70 -27.82
C ASP A 315 30.32 7.81 -26.81
N SER A 316 30.42 6.61 -27.24
CA SER A 316 31.21 5.47 -26.78
C SER A 316 32.20 5.78 -25.65
N MET A 317 31.92 5.21 -24.48
CA MET A 317 32.81 5.20 -23.30
C MET A 317 34.12 4.42 -23.49
N ALA A 318 34.32 3.84 -24.68
CA ALA A 318 35.53 3.11 -25.04
C ALA A 318 36.68 4.11 -25.22
N GLY A 319 37.59 4.20 -24.22
CA GLY A 319 38.80 5.02 -24.29
C GLY A 319 38.96 6.05 -23.18
N LEU A 320 38.04 6.13 -22.21
CA LEU A 320 38.24 7.00 -21.05
C LEU A 320 39.40 6.45 -20.18
N PRO A 321 40.30 7.32 -19.68
CA PRO A 321 41.33 6.89 -18.75
C PRO A 321 40.71 6.47 -17.42
N PRO A 322 41.34 5.58 -16.63
CA PRO A 322 40.90 5.29 -15.29
C PRO A 322 40.96 6.55 -14.41
N LEU A 323 40.06 6.62 -13.42
CA LEU A 323 40.02 7.69 -12.43
C LEU A 323 41.32 7.75 -11.62
N SER A 324 41.74 8.95 -11.23
CA SER A 324 42.90 9.11 -10.36
C SER A 324 42.65 8.46 -8.99
N ASP A 325 43.72 8.07 -8.34
CA ASP A 325 43.68 7.49 -6.99
C ASP A 325 43.01 8.41 -5.96
N GLU A 326 43.16 9.71 -6.11
CA GLU A 326 42.54 10.72 -5.25
C GLU A 326 41.02 10.74 -5.42
N VAL A 327 40.52 10.66 -6.63
CA VAL A 327 39.09 10.65 -6.94
C VAL A 327 38.45 9.35 -6.41
N LEU A 328 39.07 8.19 -6.65
CA LEU A 328 38.61 6.92 -6.15
C LEU A 328 38.63 6.85 -4.62
N ALA A 329 39.63 7.46 -3.96
CA ALA A 329 39.68 7.54 -2.50
C ALA A 329 38.57 8.45 -1.94
N ALA A 330 38.30 9.59 -2.57
CA ALA A 330 37.21 10.48 -2.17
C ALA A 330 35.84 9.79 -2.32
N GLN A 331 35.60 9.11 -3.42
CA GLN A 331 34.40 8.33 -3.66
C GLN A 331 34.23 7.19 -2.63
N ALA A 332 35.32 6.48 -2.31
CA ALA A 332 35.32 5.45 -1.27
C ALA A 332 34.99 6.01 0.12
N GLN A 333 35.48 7.21 0.46
CA GLN A 333 35.14 7.86 1.73
C GLN A 333 33.67 8.26 1.80
N SER A 334 33.11 8.80 0.73
CA SER A 334 31.68 9.14 0.63
C SER A 334 30.80 7.91 0.82
N ILE A 335 31.09 6.83 0.11
CA ILE A 335 30.34 5.56 0.21
C ILE A 335 30.50 4.95 1.62
N ALA A 336 31.70 4.93 2.20
CA ALA A 336 31.91 4.42 3.56
C ALA A 336 31.13 5.23 4.60
N GLY A 337 31.12 6.57 4.48
CA GLY A 337 30.33 7.45 5.33
C GLY A 337 28.83 7.19 5.22
N PHE A 338 28.34 6.96 4.01
CA PHE A 338 26.96 6.58 3.78
C PHE A 338 26.63 5.22 4.43
N PHE A 339 27.46 4.19 4.22
CA PHE A 339 27.24 2.86 4.81
C PHE A 339 27.24 2.89 6.35
N GLU A 340 28.07 3.73 6.96
CA GLU A 340 28.03 3.97 8.40
C GLU A 340 26.73 4.66 8.83
N SER A 341 26.32 5.68 8.09
CA SER A 341 25.14 6.47 8.42
C SER A 341 23.84 5.65 8.45
N ILE A 342 23.80 4.56 7.66
CA ILE A 342 22.69 3.58 7.62
C ILE A 342 22.93 2.37 8.53
N ASP A 343 24.02 2.37 9.34
CA ASP A 343 24.41 1.23 10.19
C ASP A 343 24.45 -0.12 9.43
N LEU A 344 25.06 -0.11 8.24
CA LEU A 344 25.09 -1.25 7.31
C LEU A 344 25.59 -2.55 7.96
N MET A 345 26.52 -2.43 8.92
CA MET A 345 27.10 -3.59 9.61
C MET A 345 26.09 -4.36 10.45
N ARG A 346 25.17 -3.65 11.11
CA ARG A 346 24.16 -4.24 11.99
C ARG A 346 22.83 -4.43 11.27
N ARG A 347 22.56 -3.61 10.26
CA ARG A 347 21.25 -3.52 9.58
C ARG A 347 21.41 -3.52 8.06
N PRO A 348 21.95 -4.60 7.48
CA PRO A 348 22.21 -4.67 6.03
C PRO A 348 20.93 -4.48 5.19
N GLN A 349 19.77 -4.85 5.72
CA GLN A 349 18.49 -4.70 5.05
C GLN A 349 18.15 -3.23 4.75
N GLN A 350 18.64 -2.26 5.55
CA GLN A 350 18.37 -0.84 5.32
C GLN A 350 18.88 -0.34 3.96
N LEU A 351 20.04 -0.79 3.51
CA LEU A 351 20.53 -0.45 2.18
C LEU A 351 19.59 -0.98 1.10
N HIS A 352 19.17 -2.23 1.25
CA HIS A 352 18.25 -2.87 0.29
C HIS A 352 16.92 -2.12 0.18
N ASP A 353 16.37 -1.73 1.32
CA ASP A 353 15.10 -1.00 1.38
C ASP A 353 15.22 0.41 0.78
N LEU A 354 16.32 1.12 1.07
CA LEU A 354 16.62 2.44 0.49
C LEU A 354 16.81 2.36 -1.03
N LEU A 355 17.59 1.39 -1.51
CA LEU A 355 17.79 1.18 -2.95
C LEU A 355 16.49 0.78 -3.65
N ALA A 356 15.67 -0.06 -3.02
CA ALA A 356 14.38 -0.45 -3.55
C ALA A 356 13.43 0.75 -3.71
N VAL A 357 13.46 1.72 -2.79
CA VAL A 357 12.69 2.97 -2.90
C VAL A 357 13.29 3.89 -3.96
N ILE A 358 14.61 4.10 -3.92
CA ILE A 358 15.27 5.09 -4.79
C ILE A 358 15.25 4.68 -6.26
N CYS A 359 15.14 3.39 -6.56
CA CYS A 359 14.91 2.89 -7.92
C CYS A 359 13.68 3.52 -8.59
N TRP A 360 12.70 3.97 -7.80
CA TRP A 360 11.49 4.62 -8.28
C TRP A 360 11.62 6.15 -8.36
N HIS A 361 12.76 6.72 -7.96
CA HIS A 361 12.97 8.17 -8.07
C HIS A 361 13.03 8.60 -9.54
N PRO A 362 12.36 9.71 -9.95
CA PRO A 362 12.34 10.16 -11.34
C PRO A 362 13.74 10.32 -11.96
N SER A 363 14.71 10.83 -11.20
CA SER A 363 16.09 10.96 -11.64
C SER A 363 16.75 9.62 -11.99
N VAL A 364 16.37 8.54 -11.29
CA VAL A 364 16.86 7.17 -11.55
C VAL A 364 16.15 6.53 -12.73
N GLN A 365 14.87 6.89 -12.94
CA GLN A 365 14.03 6.34 -14.03
C GLN A 365 14.23 7.05 -15.38
N SER A 366 14.87 8.22 -15.41
CA SER A 366 15.14 8.97 -16.63
C SER A 366 16.11 8.24 -17.58
N GLN A 367 16.37 8.78 -18.79
CA GLN A 367 17.25 8.14 -19.79
C GLN A 367 18.69 7.86 -19.32
N ALA A 368 19.13 8.47 -18.22
CA ALA A 368 20.35 8.08 -17.49
C ALA A 368 20.23 6.72 -16.76
N SER A 369 19.09 6.01 -16.88
CA SER A 369 18.70 4.86 -16.09
C SER A 369 19.66 3.66 -16.16
N LEU A 370 20.37 3.45 -17.25
CA LEU A 370 21.33 2.33 -17.33
C LEU A 370 22.54 2.57 -16.42
N ARG A 371 23.02 3.82 -16.35
CA ARG A 371 24.13 4.22 -15.47
C ARG A 371 23.69 4.10 -14.00
N SER A 372 22.54 4.65 -13.66
CA SER A 372 22.01 4.57 -12.30
C SER A 372 21.77 3.12 -11.86
N LYS A 373 21.28 2.26 -12.73
CA LYS A 373 21.12 0.82 -12.44
C LYS A 373 22.46 0.15 -12.14
N ARG A 374 23.48 0.44 -12.95
CA ARG A 374 24.85 -0.06 -12.74
C ARG A 374 25.43 0.44 -11.42
N ALA A 375 25.23 1.73 -11.08
CA ALA A 375 25.66 2.28 -9.80
C ALA A 375 24.97 1.62 -8.61
N ILE A 376 23.67 1.32 -8.73
CA ILE A 376 22.90 0.58 -7.70
C ILE A 376 23.46 -0.85 -7.52
N GLU A 377 23.73 -1.55 -8.63
CA GLU A 377 24.35 -2.89 -8.59
C GLU A 377 25.75 -2.84 -7.97
N ALA A 378 26.55 -1.84 -8.37
CA ALA A 378 27.88 -1.62 -7.80
C ALA A 378 27.83 -1.35 -6.29
N LEU A 379 26.89 -0.53 -5.82
CA LEU A 379 26.72 -0.25 -4.39
C LEU A 379 26.36 -1.51 -3.59
N ASN A 380 25.53 -2.40 -4.13
CA ASN A 380 25.25 -3.69 -3.47
C ASN A 380 26.52 -4.56 -3.35
N VAL A 381 27.34 -4.64 -4.40
CA VAL A 381 28.60 -5.39 -4.36
C VAL A 381 29.57 -4.75 -3.37
N LEU A 382 29.73 -3.43 -3.40
CA LEU A 382 30.61 -2.72 -2.47
C LEU A 382 30.13 -2.80 -1.01
N ALA A 383 28.83 -2.91 -0.78
CA ALA A 383 28.28 -3.14 0.56
C ALA A 383 28.71 -4.50 1.12
N GLU A 384 28.74 -5.53 0.31
CA GLU A 384 29.26 -6.86 0.72
C GLU A 384 30.77 -6.80 0.94
N ASP A 385 31.53 -6.15 0.05
CA ASP A 385 32.97 -5.94 0.26
C ASP A 385 33.22 -5.17 1.57
N TYR A 386 32.45 -4.13 1.87
CA TYR A 386 32.56 -3.35 3.11
C TYR A 386 32.26 -4.18 4.36
N ARG A 387 31.25 -5.02 4.32
CA ARG A 387 30.84 -5.89 5.44
C ARG A 387 31.86 -6.98 5.73
N HIS A 388 32.48 -7.54 4.70
CA HIS A 388 33.42 -8.65 4.79
C HIS A 388 34.92 -8.26 4.73
N ALA A 389 35.20 -6.94 4.69
CA ALA A 389 36.54 -6.42 4.62
C ALA A 389 37.46 -6.94 5.77
N LYS A 390 38.56 -7.54 5.43
CA LYS A 390 39.62 -7.88 6.39
C LYS A 390 40.40 -6.62 6.73
N LEU A 391 40.07 -6.00 7.85
CA LEU A 391 40.66 -4.73 8.24
C LEU A 391 42.11 -4.91 8.70
N ASN A 392 43.03 -4.26 8.02
CA ASN A 392 44.44 -4.21 8.44
C ASN A 392 44.62 -3.01 9.39
N VAL A 393 44.27 -3.22 10.67
CA VAL A 393 44.36 -2.19 11.72
C VAL A 393 45.73 -2.39 12.42
N SER A 394 46.55 -1.35 12.44
CA SER A 394 47.86 -1.37 13.08
C SER A 394 47.78 -1.63 14.59
N GLU A 395 48.87 -2.11 15.19
CA GLU A 395 48.92 -2.41 16.63
C GLU A 395 48.63 -1.16 17.49
N SER A 396 49.07 0.01 17.06
CA SER A 396 48.78 1.30 17.69
C SER A 396 47.31 1.67 17.62
N GLN A 397 46.66 1.42 16.49
CA GLN A 397 45.21 1.68 16.31
C GLN A 397 44.34 0.70 17.12
N ARG A 398 44.78 -0.56 17.33
CA ARG A 398 44.07 -1.53 18.18
C ARG A 398 44.04 -1.13 19.66
N ARG A 399 44.96 -0.26 20.10
CA ARG A 399 44.96 0.30 21.46
C ARG A 399 44.01 1.46 21.68
N LEU A 400 43.44 2.03 20.61
CA LEU A 400 42.47 3.09 20.69
C LEU A 400 41.16 2.56 21.30
N LYS A 401 40.39 3.44 21.94
CA LYS A 401 39.07 3.15 22.54
C LYS A 401 38.05 4.21 22.13
N GLY A 402 36.79 3.83 22.20
CA GLY A 402 35.67 4.76 21.93
C GLY A 402 35.71 5.36 20.52
N PRO A 403 35.42 6.68 20.36
CA PRO A 403 35.30 7.33 19.05
C PRO A 403 36.57 7.22 18.20
N ALA A 404 37.78 7.27 18.79
CA ALA A 404 39.05 7.16 18.06
C ALA A 404 39.24 5.79 17.40
N LEU A 405 38.80 4.72 18.05
CA LEU A 405 38.80 3.38 17.46
C LEU A 405 37.79 3.29 16.32
N GLY A 406 36.62 3.86 16.51
CA GLY A 406 35.56 3.93 15.47
C GLY A 406 36.09 4.61 14.20
N GLU A 407 36.78 5.76 14.35
CA GLU A 407 37.38 6.49 13.25
C GLU A 407 38.47 5.68 12.53
N ALA A 408 39.35 5.01 13.28
CA ALA A 408 40.39 4.16 12.71
C ALA A 408 39.80 2.99 11.89
N ILE A 409 38.71 2.39 12.37
CA ILE A 409 37.98 1.32 11.67
C ILE A 409 37.34 1.87 10.40
N ARG A 410 36.72 3.05 10.45
CA ARG A 410 36.12 3.73 9.29
C ARG A 410 37.14 3.97 8.20
N LEU A 411 38.26 4.57 8.55
CA LEU A 411 39.35 4.83 7.60
C LEU A 411 39.90 3.54 6.98
N ALA A 412 40.08 2.49 7.79
CA ALA A 412 40.51 1.19 7.27
C ALA A 412 39.52 0.58 6.28
N ARG A 413 38.21 0.70 6.54
CA ARG A 413 37.16 0.25 5.62
C ARG A 413 37.10 1.09 4.36
N ALA A 414 37.22 2.41 4.45
CA ALA A 414 37.30 3.30 3.28
C ALA A 414 38.47 2.95 2.39
N LEU A 415 39.64 2.57 2.99
CA LEU A 415 40.79 2.14 2.24
C LEU A 415 40.55 0.82 1.47
N GLU A 416 39.88 -0.15 2.11
CA GLU A 416 39.52 -1.41 1.44
C GLU A 416 38.49 -1.16 0.31
N LEU A 417 37.51 -0.28 0.51
CA LEU A 417 36.59 0.15 -0.56
C LEU A 417 37.34 0.84 -1.71
N SER A 418 38.33 1.68 -1.43
CA SER A 418 39.15 2.31 -2.47
C SER A 418 39.87 1.29 -3.34
N LYS A 419 40.37 0.21 -2.72
CA LYS A 419 40.98 -0.92 -3.45
C LYS A 419 39.96 -1.67 -4.28
N ALA A 420 38.76 -1.92 -3.74
CA ALA A 420 37.66 -2.56 -4.46
C ALA A 420 37.20 -1.73 -5.65
N LEU A 421 37.03 -0.41 -5.45
CA LEU A 421 36.70 0.54 -6.54
C LEU A 421 37.77 0.51 -7.64
N ARG A 422 39.05 0.63 -7.29
CA ARG A 422 40.13 0.58 -8.26
C ARG A 422 40.13 -0.70 -9.10
N THR A 423 39.85 -1.82 -8.46
CA THR A 423 39.92 -3.14 -9.10
C THR A 423 38.68 -3.42 -9.96
N ARG A 424 37.50 -3.08 -9.47
CA ARG A 424 36.22 -3.45 -10.10
C ARG A 424 35.61 -2.31 -10.91
N TYR A 425 35.85 -1.06 -10.52
CA TYR A 425 35.22 0.14 -11.07
C TYR A 425 36.24 1.26 -11.35
N PRO A 426 37.30 0.98 -12.13
CA PRO A 426 38.37 1.95 -12.36
C PRO A 426 37.92 3.25 -13.05
N HIS A 427 36.74 3.23 -13.68
CA HIS A 427 36.12 4.37 -14.34
C HIS A 427 34.93 4.94 -13.55
N GLY A 428 34.79 4.59 -12.26
CA GLY A 428 33.67 4.99 -11.39
C GLY A 428 32.48 4.03 -11.43
N LEU A 429 31.52 4.26 -10.53
CA LEU A 429 30.35 3.36 -10.35
C LEU A 429 29.45 3.26 -11.58
N HIS A 430 29.41 4.31 -12.42
CA HIS A 430 28.52 4.45 -13.56
C HIS A 430 29.08 3.81 -14.84
N ASN A 431 30.38 3.54 -14.88
CA ASN A 431 31.14 3.23 -16.06
C ASN A 431 31.69 1.79 -16.05
N THR A 432 30.92 0.85 -15.53
CA THR A 432 31.27 -0.57 -15.63
C THR A 432 31.19 -1.01 -17.08
N LEU A 433 32.32 -1.45 -17.63
CA LEU A 433 32.33 -2.16 -18.92
C LEU A 433 31.51 -3.46 -18.77
N PRO A 434 30.80 -3.87 -19.84
CA PRO A 434 30.02 -5.11 -19.83
C PRO A 434 30.88 -6.35 -19.57
#